data_9a8f083fccf1ca1db03b95b5100870f9
#
_entry.id   9a8f083fccf1ca1db03b95b5100870f9
#
_cell.length_a   1.000
_cell.length_b   1.000
_cell.length_c   1.000
_cell.angle_alpha   90.00
_cell.angle_beta   90.00
_cell.angle_gamma   90.00
#
_symmetry.space_group_name_H-M   'P 1'
#
loop_
_entity.id
_entity.type
_entity.pdbx_description
1 polymer ?
#
loop_
_entity_poly.entity_id
_entity_poly.type
_entity_poly.pdbx_seq_one_letter_code
_entity_poly.pdbx_strand_id
1 'polypeptide(L)'
;TKDIDFSTARTLKEFELETFIQELQSALVDAVESLDYGLDCRVQSYKQKPPKSDATFPTIEISVGYAYKYDRSAHRRLLHKNSSNIVEIDYSLNEPSREIEIFEIEEGQQIQIYSFTELVAEKYRAILQQVVRNRRRRQDVYDLNFLLSHYPQAMEAATKQKILDSLIEKSHSRGLTVDKYSLA
;
A
#
# COMPACT_ATOMS: atom_id res chain seq x y z
N THR A 1 10.85 1.39 -7.59
CA THR A 1 10.10 1.74 -6.36
C THR A 1 10.69 0.93 -5.22
N LYS A 2 10.94 1.55 -4.07
CA LYS A 2 11.43 0.87 -2.86
C LYS A 2 10.31 0.67 -1.84
N ASP A 3 9.09 1.07 -2.20
CA ASP A 3 7.96 1.15 -1.32
C ASP A 3 6.86 0.22 -1.84
N ILE A 4 6.24 -0.53 -0.94
CA ILE A 4 5.10 -1.40 -1.22
C ILE A 4 3.94 -0.93 -0.35
N ASP A 5 2.83 -0.59 -0.98
CA ASP A 5 1.63 -0.11 -0.30
C ASP A 5 0.61 -1.24 -0.19
N PHE A 6 0.18 -1.52 1.03
CA PHE A 6 -0.95 -2.40 1.32
C PHE A 6 -2.06 -1.64 2.03
N SER A 7 -3.29 -2.13 1.90
CA SER A 7 -4.43 -1.59 2.64
C SER A 7 -5.37 -2.69 3.11
N THR A 8 -6.07 -2.42 4.21
CA THR A 8 -7.10 -3.29 4.75
C THR A 8 -8.27 -2.48 5.29
N ALA A 9 -9.46 -3.07 5.22
CA ALA A 9 -10.66 -2.50 5.84
C ALA A 9 -10.66 -2.61 7.37
N ARG A 10 -9.78 -3.41 7.98
CA ARG A 10 -9.68 -3.55 9.43
C ARG A 10 -9.36 -2.20 10.09
N THR A 11 -10.07 -1.89 11.15
CA THR A 11 -9.78 -0.71 11.97
C THR A 11 -8.62 -0.97 12.92
N LEU A 12 -8.04 0.10 13.49
CA LEU A 12 -6.95 -0.03 14.48
C LEU A 12 -7.35 -0.88 15.70
N LYS A 13 -8.63 -0.87 16.08
CA LYS A 13 -9.14 -1.65 17.22
C LYS A 13 -9.21 -3.14 16.95
N GLU A 14 -9.33 -3.53 15.69
CA GLU A 14 -9.42 -4.92 15.22
C GLU A 14 -8.04 -5.46 14.78
N PHE A 15 -7.00 -4.62 14.86
CA PHE A 15 -5.68 -4.93 14.35
C PHE A 15 -4.67 -5.12 15.47
N GLU A 16 -4.21 -6.36 15.64
CA GLU A 16 -3.21 -6.72 16.64
C GLU A 16 -1.80 -6.56 16.04
N LEU A 17 -1.20 -5.38 16.22
CA LEU A 17 0.07 -4.99 15.58
C LEU A 17 1.20 -5.98 15.85
N GLU A 18 1.40 -6.37 17.11
CA GLU A 18 2.51 -7.26 17.47
C GLU A 18 2.36 -8.65 16.86
N THR A 19 1.14 -9.18 16.83
CA THR A 19 0.82 -10.46 16.19
C THR A 19 1.08 -10.38 14.68
N PHE A 20 0.63 -9.31 14.04
CA PHE A 20 0.86 -9.09 12.61
C PHE A 20 2.35 -9.02 12.26
N ILE A 21 3.15 -8.31 13.06
CA ILE A 21 4.60 -8.21 12.83
C ILE A 21 5.29 -9.57 13.01
N GLN A 22 4.86 -10.38 13.96
CA GLN A 22 5.39 -11.74 14.16
C GLN A 22 5.03 -12.65 12.99
N GLU A 23 3.78 -12.61 12.53
CA GLU A 23 3.31 -13.36 11.35
C GLU A 23 4.07 -12.94 10.09
N LEU A 24 4.25 -11.62 9.87
CA LEU A 24 5.03 -11.10 8.75
C LEU A 24 6.50 -11.59 8.81
N GLN A 25 7.12 -11.55 9.99
CA GLN A 25 8.48 -12.03 10.16
C GLN A 25 8.60 -13.53 9.86
N SER A 26 7.63 -14.34 10.31
CA SER A 26 7.60 -15.76 10.01
C SER A 26 7.44 -16.01 8.51
N ALA A 27 6.47 -15.35 7.87
CA ALA A 27 6.25 -15.47 6.44
C ALA A 27 7.47 -15.05 5.59
N LEU A 28 8.20 -14.01 6.01
CA LEU A 28 9.45 -13.62 5.35
C LEU A 28 10.52 -14.70 5.45
N VAL A 29 10.64 -15.37 6.61
CA VAL A 29 11.60 -16.48 6.79
C VAL A 29 11.22 -17.64 5.90
N ASP A 30 9.95 -18.07 5.94
CA ASP A 30 9.46 -19.19 5.14
C ASP A 30 9.64 -18.93 3.63
N ALA A 31 9.34 -17.71 3.18
CA ALA A 31 9.50 -17.33 1.79
C ALA A 31 10.97 -17.38 1.32
N VAL A 32 11.91 -16.87 2.11
CA VAL A 32 13.34 -16.87 1.71
C VAL A 32 13.99 -18.25 1.85
N GLU A 33 13.48 -19.13 2.71
CA GLU A 33 13.94 -20.52 2.80
C GLU A 33 13.64 -21.32 1.54
N SER A 34 12.57 -20.98 0.82
CA SER A 34 12.24 -21.59 -0.47
C SER A 34 13.16 -21.14 -1.63
N LEU A 35 14.01 -20.12 -1.41
CA LEU A 35 14.88 -19.54 -2.42
C LEU A 35 16.31 -20.09 -2.30
N ASP A 36 16.82 -20.69 -3.37
CA ASP A 36 18.13 -21.39 -3.37
C ASP A 36 19.36 -20.46 -3.31
N TYR A 37 19.20 -19.16 -3.44
CA TYR A 37 20.32 -18.22 -3.58
C TYR A 37 20.74 -17.53 -2.27
N GLY A 38 20.28 -18.02 -1.13
CA GLY A 38 20.77 -17.62 0.18
C GLY A 38 20.40 -16.19 0.60
N LEU A 39 19.25 -15.67 0.15
CA LEU A 39 18.66 -14.42 0.65
C LEU A 39 18.20 -14.61 2.10
N ASP A 40 18.27 -13.56 2.92
CA ASP A 40 17.62 -13.45 4.22
C ASP A 40 16.90 -12.10 4.29
N CYS A 41 15.65 -12.11 4.80
CA CYS A 41 14.81 -10.93 4.95
C CYS A 41 14.29 -10.85 6.38
N ARG A 42 14.34 -9.64 7.00
CA ARG A 42 13.92 -9.45 8.39
C ARG A 42 13.28 -8.09 8.62
N VAL A 43 12.23 -8.06 9.40
CA VAL A 43 11.68 -6.80 9.91
C VAL A 43 12.73 -6.10 10.75
N GLN A 44 13.08 -4.87 10.37
CA GLN A 44 14.07 -4.05 11.07
C GLN A 44 13.41 -3.14 12.09
N SER A 45 12.35 -2.49 11.69
CA SER A 45 11.56 -1.58 12.54
C SER A 45 10.15 -1.45 12.01
N TYR A 46 9.25 -1.01 12.88
CA TYR A 46 7.88 -0.65 12.51
C TYR A 46 7.38 0.46 13.41
N LYS A 47 6.43 1.25 12.91
CA LYS A 47 5.78 2.33 13.67
C LYS A 47 4.42 2.66 13.10
N GLN A 48 3.49 3.03 13.98
CA GLN A 48 2.20 3.57 13.57
C GLN A 48 2.30 5.06 13.28
N LYS A 49 1.65 5.51 12.22
CA LYS A 49 1.46 6.93 11.87
C LYS A 49 -0.01 7.26 11.58
N PRO A 50 -0.59 8.28 12.19
CA PRO A 50 -0.03 9.03 13.34
C PRO A 50 0.04 8.15 14.60
N PRO A 51 0.93 8.47 15.55
CA PRO A 51 1.11 7.67 16.78
C PRO A 51 -0.01 7.96 17.82
N LYS A 52 -1.26 7.84 17.39
CA LYS A 52 -2.46 8.09 18.21
C LYS A 52 -3.32 6.84 18.24
N SER A 53 -3.77 6.45 19.41
CA SER A 53 -4.62 5.27 19.63
C SER A 53 -6.01 5.40 19.00
N ASP A 54 -6.46 6.62 18.72
CA ASP A 54 -7.75 6.95 18.12
C ASP A 54 -7.64 7.38 16.65
N ALA A 55 -6.52 7.11 16.00
CA ALA A 55 -6.33 7.43 14.59
C ALA A 55 -7.35 6.68 13.72
N THR A 56 -8.11 7.42 12.91
CA THR A 56 -9.14 6.82 12.05
C THR A 56 -8.52 6.06 10.87
N PHE A 57 -7.45 6.58 10.30
CA PHE A 57 -6.75 6.00 9.13
C PHE A 57 -5.25 5.90 9.41
N PRO A 58 -4.84 5.04 10.34
CA PRO A 58 -3.43 4.87 10.60
C PRO A 58 -2.75 4.03 9.54
N THR A 59 -1.48 4.31 9.31
CA THR A 59 -0.59 3.49 8.50
C THR A 59 0.48 2.89 9.41
N ILE A 60 0.74 1.62 9.26
CA ILE A 60 1.88 0.96 9.89
C ILE A 60 3.01 1.00 8.87
N GLU A 61 4.02 1.82 9.14
CA GLU A 61 5.25 1.84 8.35
C GLU A 61 6.17 0.73 8.87
N ILE A 62 6.61 -0.15 7.99
CA ILE A 62 7.43 -1.32 8.32
C ILE A 62 8.66 -1.29 7.42
N SER A 63 9.84 -1.32 8.03
CA SER A 63 11.10 -1.43 7.30
C SER A 63 11.55 -2.89 7.31
N VAL A 64 11.64 -3.50 6.14
CA VAL A 64 12.14 -4.86 5.93
C VAL A 64 13.54 -4.79 5.36
N GLY A 65 14.52 -5.25 6.13
CA GLY A 65 15.89 -5.36 5.66
C GLY A 65 16.12 -6.68 4.93
N TYR A 66 17.08 -6.67 3.99
CA TYR A 66 17.52 -7.89 3.32
C TYR A 66 19.03 -7.94 3.13
N ALA A 67 19.57 -9.15 3.07
CA ALA A 67 20.99 -9.41 2.75
C ALA A 67 21.18 -10.83 2.28
N TYR A 68 22.22 -11.05 1.50
CA TYR A 68 22.66 -12.41 1.18
C TYR A 68 23.51 -13.00 2.30
N LYS A 69 23.27 -14.25 2.67
CA LYS A 69 23.99 -14.96 3.75
C LYS A 69 25.50 -15.07 3.48
N TYR A 70 25.93 -15.07 2.21
CA TYR A 70 27.34 -15.07 1.83
C TYR A 70 28.04 -13.72 2.04
N ASP A 71 27.31 -12.59 2.05
CA ASP A 71 27.86 -11.30 2.49
C ASP A 71 27.79 -11.20 4.01
N ARG A 72 28.83 -11.72 4.66
CA ARG A 72 28.91 -11.78 6.13
C ARG A 72 28.72 -10.43 6.80
N SER A 73 29.19 -9.34 6.18
CA SER A 73 29.09 -8.00 6.74
C SER A 73 27.67 -7.46 6.67
N ALA A 74 27.05 -7.54 5.51
CA ALA A 74 25.65 -7.11 5.32
C ALA A 74 24.70 -7.99 6.14
N HIS A 75 24.88 -9.30 6.13
CA HIS A 75 24.06 -10.22 6.90
C HIS A 75 24.15 -9.99 8.41
N ARG A 76 25.36 -9.72 8.94
CA ARG A 76 25.51 -9.33 10.35
C ARG A 76 24.73 -8.05 10.69
N ARG A 77 24.78 -7.01 9.81
CA ARG A 77 23.99 -5.79 10.02
C ARG A 77 22.50 -6.08 10.01
N LEU A 78 22.04 -6.93 9.10
CA LEU A 78 20.64 -7.38 9.03
C LEU A 78 20.19 -8.00 10.36
N LEU A 79 20.98 -8.93 10.91
CA LEU A 79 20.67 -9.59 12.19
C LEU A 79 20.64 -8.64 13.38
N HIS A 80 21.43 -7.56 13.33
CA HIS A 80 21.43 -6.50 14.34
C HIS A 80 20.40 -5.38 14.07
N LYS A 81 19.44 -5.59 13.17
CA LYS A 81 18.43 -4.59 12.80
C LYS A 81 19.02 -3.27 12.31
N ASN A 82 20.10 -3.34 11.58
CA ASN A 82 20.82 -2.20 11.02
C ASN A 82 21.22 -2.45 9.55
N SER A 83 20.30 -3.02 8.78
CA SER A 83 20.50 -3.25 7.35
C SER A 83 20.53 -1.92 6.60
N SER A 84 21.47 -1.82 5.62
CA SER A 84 21.49 -0.72 4.67
C SER A 84 20.57 -0.95 3.46
N ASN A 85 20.19 -2.21 3.23
CA ASN A 85 19.26 -2.58 2.16
C ASN A 85 17.90 -2.77 2.78
N ILE A 86 16.98 -1.86 2.45
CA ILE A 86 15.63 -1.80 3.04
C ILE A 86 14.60 -1.70 1.94
N VAL A 87 13.49 -2.40 2.14
CA VAL A 87 12.21 -2.20 1.47
C VAL A 87 11.26 -1.62 2.52
N GLU A 88 10.62 -0.52 2.19
CA GLU A 88 9.58 0.07 3.04
C GLU A 88 8.22 -0.50 2.65
N ILE A 89 7.42 -0.83 3.67
CA ILE A 89 6.04 -1.27 3.52
C ILE A 89 5.15 -0.30 4.27
N ASP A 90 4.19 0.27 3.58
CA ASP A 90 3.11 1.07 4.15
C ASP A 90 1.84 0.23 4.20
N TYR A 91 1.43 -0.18 5.40
CA TYR A 91 0.22 -0.96 5.63
C TYR A 91 -0.88 -0.06 6.22
N SER A 92 -1.81 0.36 5.38
CA SER A 92 -2.87 1.31 5.73
C SER A 92 -4.12 0.60 6.26
N LEU A 93 -4.60 1.01 7.42
CA LEU A 93 -5.79 0.48 8.08
C LEU A 93 -7.02 1.35 7.81
N ASN A 94 -8.21 0.74 7.93
CA ASN A 94 -9.51 1.36 7.73
C ASN A 94 -9.68 1.94 6.31
N GLU A 95 -9.10 1.25 5.31
CA GLU A 95 -9.19 1.61 3.90
C GLU A 95 -10.08 0.59 3.16
N PRO A 96 -11.38 0.80 3.08
CA PRO A 96 -12.25 -0.10 2.34
C PRO A 96 -11.99 0.00 0.83
N SER A 97 -12.04 -1.14 0.16
CA SER A 97 -12.00 -1.24 -1.30
C SER A 97 -13.26 -1.93 -1.80
N ARG A 98 -13.92 -1.34 -2.80
CA ARG A 98 -15.13 -1.91 -3.39
C ARG A 98 -14.83 -3.05 -4.35
N GLU A 99 -13.81 -2.86 -5.17
CA GLU A 99 -13.43 -3.81 -6.21
C GLU A 99 -11.95 -4.15 -6.07
N ILE A 100 -11.68 -5.42 -5.84
CA ILE A 100 -10.34 -5.99 -5.86
C ILE A 100 -10.25 -6.97 -7.02
N GLU A 101 -9.06 -7.05 -7.60
CA GLU A 101 -8.71 -8.05 -8.61
C GLU A 101 -7.75 -9.06 -8.01
N ILE A 102 -7.85 -10.31 -8.45
CA ILE A 102 -6.89 -11.34 -8.09
C ILE A 102 -5.87 -11.42 -9.21
N PHE A 103 -4.62 -11.17 -8.86
CA PHE A 103 -3.51 -11.27 -9.78
C PHE A 103 -2.66 -12.49 -9.43
N GLU A 104 -2.44 -13.36 -10.41
CA GLU A 104 -1.56 -14.50 -10.28
C GLU A 104 -0.12 -14.08 -10.56
N ILE A 105 0.79 -14.31 -9.60
CA ILE A 105 2.19 -13.93 -9.74
C ILE A 105 2.96 -15.06 -10.41
N GLU A 106 2.99 -16.25 -9.79
CA GLU A 106 3.65 -17.46 -10.28
C GLU A 106 2.96 -18.68 -9.68
N GLU A 107 2.86 -19.78 -10.45
CA GLU A 107 2.50 -21.15 -10.02
C GLU A 107 1.41 -21.25 -8.92
N GLY A 108 0.28 -20.55 -9.12
CA GLY A 108 -0.84 -20.58 -8.19
C GLY A 108 -0.73 -19.64 -7.00
N GLN A 109 0.32 -18.82 -6.91
CA GLN A 109 0.39 -17.74 -5.93
C GLN A 109 -0.43 -16.55 -6.40
N GLN A 110 -1.38 -16.14 -5.59
CA GLN A 110 -2.31 -15.07 -5.91
C GLN A 110 -2.15 -13.92 -4.91
N ILE A 111 -2.22 -12.68 -5.43
CA ILE A 111 -2.35 -11.47 -4.62
C ILE A 111 -3.63 -10.72 -4.98
N GLN A 112 -4.17 -10.05 -3.98
CA GLN A 112 -5.25 -9.10 -4.19
C GLN A 112 -4.67 -7.73 -4.49
N ILE A 113 -5.11 -7.13 -5.59
CA ILE A 113 -4.71 -5.79 -6.01
C ILE A 113 -5.95 -4.91 -6.17
N TYR A 114 -5.75 -3.60 -6.11
CA TYR A 114 -6.81 -2.67 -6.50
C TYR A 114 -7.19 -2.87 -7.95
N SER A 115 -8.49 -2.90 -8.23
CA SER A 115 -8.97 -2.79 -9.60
C SER A 115 -8.52 -1.46 -10.23
N PHE A 116 -8.56 -1.39 -11.54
CA PHE A 116 -8.27 -0.15 -12.25
C PHE A 116 -9.11 1.03 -11.72
N THR A 117 -10.41 0.82 -11.50
CA THR A 117 -11.34 1.83 -10.99
C THR A 117 -10.98 2.32 -9.59
N GLU A 118 -10.62 1.39 -8.69
CA GLU A 118 -10.17 1.70 -7.33
C GLU A 118 -8.86 2.49 -7.33
N LEU A 119 -7.89 2.09 -8.16
CA LEU A 119 -6.60 2.76 -8.26
C LEU A 119 -6.76 4.21 -8.75
N VAL A 120 -7.56 4.42 -9.78
CA VAL A 120 -7.84 5.76 -10.34
C VAL A 120 -8.57 6.62 -9.31
N ALA A 121 -9.59 6.08 -8.62
CA ALA A 121 -10.33 6.79 -7.59
C ALA A 121 -9.42 7.21 -6.42
N GLU A 122 -8.50 6.34 -5.98
CA GLU A 122 -7.57 6.64 -4.90
C GLU A 122 -6.62 7.79 -5.28
N LYS A 123 -6.10 7.79 -6.50
CA LYS A 123 -5.22 8.86 -6.98
C LYS A 123 -5.95 10.20 -7.11
N TYR A 124 -7.20 10.21 -7.61
CA TYR A 124 -8.03 11.42 -7.60
C TYR A 124 -8.28 11.91 -6.18
N ARG A 125 -8.65 11.03 -5.26
CA ARG A 125 -8.85 11.38 -3.85
C ARG A 125 -7.59 12.02 -3.26
N ALA A 126 -6.41 11.44 -3.54
CA ALA A 126 -5.14 11.96 -3.04
C ALA A 126 -4.86 13.38 -3.58
N ILE A 127 -5.19 13.66 -4.83
CA ILE A 127 -5.06 15.00 -5.44
C ILE A 127 -6.04 15.98 -4.79
N LEU A 128 -7.30 15.60 -4.58
CA LEU A 128 -8.29 16.47 -3.92
C LEU A 128 -7.90 16.81 -2.48
N GLN A 129 -7.21 15.89 -1.79
CA GLN A 129 -6.70 16.14 -0.43
C GLN A 129 -5.44 17.01 -0.39
N GLN A 130 -4.76 17.26 -1.51
CA GLN A 130 -3.47 17.97 -1.50
C GLN A 130 -3.57 19.37 -0.88
N VAL A 131 -4.68 20.09 -1.10
CA VAL A 131 -4.90 21.44 -0.57
C VAL A 131 -5.05 21.36 0.95
N VAL A 132 -5.91 20.48 1.45
CA VAL A 132 -6.18 20.31 2.89
C VAL A 132 -4.92 19.84 3.64
N ARG A 133 -4.12 19.00 3.03
CA ARG A 133 -2.90 18.42 3.64
C ARG A 133 -1.64 19.22 3.37
N ASN A 134 -1.71 20.30 2.58
CA ASN A 134 -0.57 21.10 2.12
C ASN A 134 0.57 20.23 1.54
N ARG A 135 0.21 19.24 0.73
CA ARG A 135 1.14 18.31 0.06
C ARG A 135 0.98 18.38 -1.45
N ARG A 136 2.09 18.37 -2.17
CA ARG A 136 2.07 18.33 -3.64
C ARG A 136 2.03 16.88 -4.11
N ARG A 137 1.06 16.52 -4.97
CA ARG A 137 0.82 15.17 -5.49
C ARG A 137 1.16 15.07 -6.98
N ARG A 138 2.37 15.51 -7.36
CA ARG A 138 2.80 15.50 -8.77
C ARG A 138 2.87 14.11 -9.37
N GLN A 139 3.29 13.13 -8.59
CA GLN A 139 3.35 11.75 -9.04
C GLN A 139 1.96 11.20 -9.32
N ASP A 140 0.97 11.46 -8.46
CA ASP A 140 -0.41 11.00 -8.69
C ASP A 140 -1.01 11.61 -9.96
N VAL A 141 -0.68 12.86 -10.30
CA VAL A 141 -1.08 13.49 -11.57
C VAL A 141 -0.43 12.77 -12.77
N TYR A 142 0.86 12.46 -12.68
CA TYR A 142 1.55 11.71 -13.72
C TYR A 142 0.94 10.30 -13.89
N ASP A 143 0.73 9.59 -12.80
CA ASP A 143 0.16 8.26 -12.79
C ASP A 143 -1.26 8.24 -13.38
N LEU A 144 -2.11 9.22 -13.01
CA LEU A 144 -3.44 9.37 -13.61
C LEU A 144 -3.36 9.61 -15.12
N ASN A 145 -2.49 10.52 -15.58
CA ASN A 145 -2.30 10.75 -16.99
C ASN A 145 -1.87 9.47 -17.72
N PHE A 146 -0.95 8.71 -17.13
CA PHE A 146 -0.51 7.43 -17.69
C PHE A 146 -1.66 6.43 -17.75
N LEU A 147 -2.37 6.20 -16.65
CA LEU A 147 -3.48 5.24 -16.56
C LEU A 147 -4.58 5.58 -17.56
N LEU A 148 -5.03 6.83 -17.59
CA LEU A 148 -6.13 7.26 -18.45
C LEU A 148 -5.75 7.24 -19.95
N SER A 149 -4.48 7.43 -20.27
CA SER A 149 -4.01 7.41 -21.66
C SER A 149 -3.78 6.00 -22.22
N HIS A 150 -3.42 5.04 -21.36
CA HIS A 150 -3.06 3.68 -21.78
C HIS A 150 -4.18 2.65 -21.63
N TYR A 151 -5.25 3.00 -20.92
CA TYR A 151 -6.39 2.12 -20.71
C TYR A 151 -7.66 2.69 -21.37
N PRO A 152 -7.98 2.32 -22.61
CA PRO A 152 -9.13 2.85 -23.36
C PRO A 152 -10.46 2.71 -22.62
N GLN A 153 -10.63 1.63 -21.84
CA GLN A 153 -11.81 1.39 -21.01
C GLN A 153 -12.07 2.49 -19.98
N ALA A 154 -11.05 3.29 -19.64
CA ALA A 154 -11.21 4.45 -18.76
C ALA A 154 -12.21 5.49 -19.28
N MET A 155 -12.40 5.53 -20.60
CA MET A 155 -13.32 6.46 -21.28
C MET A 155 -14.77 5.96 -21.33
N GLU A 156 -15.03 4.71 -21.03
CA GLU A 156 -16.37 4.13 -21.00
C GLU A 156 -17.23 4.74 -19.89
N ALA A 157 -18.49 5.01 -20.18
CA ALA A 157 -19.42 5.63 -19.24
C ALA A 157 -19.58 4.82 -17.94
N ALA A 158 -19.67 3.49 -18.07
CA ALA A 158 -19.78 2.59 -16.91
C ALA A 158 -18.53 2.63 -16.03
N THR A 159 -17.34 2.64 -16.62
CA THR A 159 -16.07 2.74 -15.88
C THR A 159 -15.95 4.09 -15.16
N LYS A 160 -16.27 5.19 -15.84
CA LYS A 160 -16.30 6.53 -15.23
C LYS A 160 -17.24 6.60 -14.04
N GLN A 161 -18.44 5.98 -14.15
CA GLN A 161 -19.39 5.95 -13.03
C GLN A 161 -18.82 5.16 -11.84
N LYS A 162 -18.22 4.01 -12.06
CA LYS A 162 -17.55 3.23 -10.99
C LYS A 162 -16.43 4.01 -10.30
N ILE A 163 -15.58 4.69 -11.09
CA ILE A 163 -14.52 5.55 -10.55
C ILE A 163 -15.12 6.65 -9.68
N LEU A 164 -16.17 7.32 -10.14
CA LEU A 164 -16.84 8.37 -9.39
C LEU A 164 -17.46 7.86 -8.09
N ASP A 165 -18.14 6.72 -8.13
CA ASP A 165 -18.77 6.13 -6.95
C ASP A 165 -17.72 5.75 -5.89
N SER A 166 -16.61 5.14 -6.31
CA SER A 166 -15.50 4.82 -5.41
C SER A 166 -14.83 6.08 -4.86
N LEU A 167 -14.61 7.10 -5.70
CA LEU A 167 -14.05 8.38 -5.28
C LEU A 167 -14.91 9.07 -4.21
N ILE A 168 -16.23 9.11 -4.41
CA ILE A 168 -17.17 9.71 -3.46
C ILE A 168 -17.10 9.00 -2.13
N GLU A 169 -17.16 7.68 -2.11
CA GLU A 169 -17.09 6.88 -0.88
C GLU A 169 -15.78 7.09 -0.13
N LYS A 170 -14.64 6.93 -0.82
CA LYS A 170 -13.31 7.14 -0.23
C LYS A 170 -13.11 8.57 0.28
N SER A 171 -13.69 9.54 -0.40
CA SER A 171 -13.62 10.95 0.02
C SER A 171 -14.47 11.21 1.25
N HIS A 172 -15.70 10.72 1.28
CA HIS A 172 -16.59 10.85 2.44
C HIS A 172 -15.98 10.22 3.69
N SER A 173 -15.38 9.03 3.58
CA SER A 173 -14.72 8.37 4.72
C SER A 173 -13.58 9.23 5.31
N ARG A 174 -13.01 10.12 4.51
CA ARG A 174 -11.94 11.05 4.90
C ARG A 174 -12.43 12.48 5.21
N GLY A 175 -13.74 12.68 5.30
CA GLY A 175 -14.34 13.98 5.57
C GLY A 175 -14.24 14.99 4.42
N LEU A 176 -14.02 14.50 3.19
CA LEU A 176 -14.04 15.33 1.99
C LEU A 176 -15.43 15.26 1.34
N THR A 177 -15.98 16.43 1.03
CA THR A 177 -17.20 16.50 0.21
C THR A 177 -16.78 16.54 -1.26
N VAL A 178 -17.14 15.49 -1.98
CA VAL A 178 -16.87 15.34 -3.41
C VAL A 178 -18.18 15.05 -4.10
N ASP A 179 -18.43 15.72 -5.20
CA ASP A 179 -19.59 15.52 -6.05
C ASP A 179 -19.18 15.41 -7.53
N LYS A 180 -20.16 15.27 -8.40
CA LYS A 180 -19.96 15.15 -9.86
C LYS A 180 -19.24 16.35 -10.50
N TYR A 181 -19.13 17.48 -9.81
CA TYR A 181 -18.47 18.70 -10.30
C TYR A 181 -17.04 18.84 -9.79
N SER A 182 -16.64 18.04 -8.82
CA SER A 182 -15.31 18.12 -8.21
C SER A 182 -14.16 17.69 -9.15
N LEU A 183 -14.50 17.07 -10.28
CA LEU A 183 -13.58 16.64 -11.32
C LEU A 183 -13.75 17.41 -12.65
N ALA A 184 -14.58 18.45 -12.65
CA ALA A 184 -14.86 19.28 -13.84
C ALA A 184 -13.77 20.34 -14.07
#